data_4ee2897146e3421755842216fba5123f
#
_entry.id   4ee2897146e3421755842216fba5123f
#
_cell.length_a   1.000
_cell.length_b   1.000
_cell.length_c   1.000
_cell.angle_alpha   90.00
_cell.angle_beta   90.00
_cell.angle_gamma   90.00
#
_symmetry.space_group_name_H-M   'P 1'
#
loop_
_entity.id
_entity.type
_entity.pdbx_description
1 polymer ?
#
loop_
_entity_poly.entity_id
_entity_poly.type
_entity_poly.pdbx_seq_one_letter_code
_entity_poly.pdbx_strand_id
1 'polypeptide(L)'
;LNIPKGRMVLLVGGSGAGKTTFINAITGFEKADAKILLDGKDVYKSFEDVKYDIGFVPQMDMIRYNDNVRKTVLDAASLRLPISISDKEKNEIVDGVLDEFGLKAVEDNMVGKLSGGQKKRESIAMEFVSNPSLFILDEPDSGLDGVLARELMEHLHRISREGKIVIVITHSPDRVLDLFDDVIVLAKDADRTGRLVFYGLVEEAKAFFDRDRMEEIVKVINQKEEGGLGMADELIVKYGEIRNGRK
;
A
#
# COMPACT_ATOMS: atom_id res chain seq x y z
N LEU A 1 0.58 -1.98 -16.14
CA LEU A 1 0.08 -2.89 -15.11
C LEU A 1 -1.45 -2.92 -15.19
N ASN A 2 -2.03 -4.08 -14.93
CA ASN A 2 -3.47 -4.24 -14.73
C ASN A 2 -3.66 -5.07 -13.46
N ILE A 3 -4.12 -4.43 -12.39
CA ILE A 3 -4.33 -5.05 -11.09
C ILE A 3 -5.83 -5.28 -10.92
N PRO A 4 -6.30 -6.52 -10.86
CA PRO A 4 -7.71 -6.82 -10.61
C PRO A 4 -8.13 -6.41 -9.19
N LYS A 5 -9.42 -6.09 -9.01
CA LYS A 5 -10.00 -5.94 -7.67
C LYS A 5 -9.92 -7.25 -6.89
N GLY A 6 -9.91 -7.15 -5.58
CA GLY A 6 -9.81 -8.31 -4.69
C GLY A 6 -8.37 -8.80 -4.49
N ARG A 7 -7.37 -8.00 -4.83
CA ARG A 7 -5.95 -8.40 -4.76
C ARG A 7 -5.19 -7.63 -3.68
N MET A 8 -4.40 -8.36 -2.93
CA MET A 8 -3.36 -7.82 -2.07
C MET A 8 -2.02 -7.93 -2.79
N VAL A 9 -1.36 -6.80 -3.02
CA VAL A 9 -0.18 -6.66 -3.87
C VAL A 9 1.01 -6.22 -3.03
N LEU A 10 2.11 -6.96 -3.10
CA LEU A 10 3.36 -6.59 -2.48
C LEU A 10 4.18 -5.69 -3.43
N LEU A 11 4.61 -4.52 -2.96
CA LEU A 11 5.52 -3.66 -3.71
C LEU A 11 6.92 -3.75 -3.08
N VAL A 12 7.86 -4.32 -3.82
CA VAL A 12 9.25 -4.49 -3.40
C VAL A 12 10.24 -3.79 -4.32
N GLY A 13 11.40 -3.49 -3.77
CA GLY A 13 12.53 -2.88 -4.48
C GLY A 13 13.51 -2.27 -3.49
N GLY A 14 14.76 -2.16 -3.89
CA GLY A 14 15.82 -1.56 -3.09
C GLY A 14 15.58 -0.09 -2.74
N SER A 15 16.47 0.48 -1.96
CA SER A 15 16.45 1.91 -1.67
C SER A 15 16.60 2.72 -2.96
N GLY A 16 15.73 3.72 -3.14
CA GLY A 16 15.72 4.56 -4.34
C GLY A 16 15.27 3.83 -5.63
N ALA A 17 14.69 2.63 -5.55
CA ALA A 17 14.15 1.91 -6.71
C ALA A 17 12.91 2.57 -7.34
N GLY A 18 12.43 3.68 -6.77
CA GLY A 18 11.30 4.42 -7.30
C GLY A 18 9.94 4.04 -6.70
N LYS A 19 9.92 3.33 -5.56
CA LYS A 19 8.65 2.96 -4.89
C LYS A 19 7.79 4.17 -4.57
N THR A 20 8.36 5.20 -3.94
CA THR A 20 7.65 6.45 -3.62
C THR A 20 7.19 7.19 -4.88
N THR A 21 8.03 7.26 -5.92
CA THR A 21 7.66 7.85 -7.21
C THR A 21 6.50 7.10 -7.84
N PHE A 22 6.52 5.77 -7.79
CA PHE A 22 5.43 4.94 -8.28
C PHE A 22 4.13 5.20 -7.50
N ILE A 23 4.20 5.27 -6.16
CA ILE A 23 3.04 5.59 -5.31
C ILE A 23 2.51 6.98 -5.65
N ASN A 24 3.37 8.01 -5.70
CA ASN A 24 2.97 9.37 -6.03
C ASN A 24 2.27 9.46 -7.39
N ALA A 25 2.76 8.69 -8.36
CA ALA A 25 2.13 8.63 -9.68
C ALA A 25 0.73 7.98 -9.64
N ILE A 26 0.58 6.82 -9.00
CA ILE A 26 -0.71 6.10 -8.98
C ILE A 26 -1.76 6.75 -8.08
N THR A 27 -1.33 7.53 -7.08
CA THR A 27 -2.23 8.34 -6.22
C THR A 27 -2.60 9.69 -6.83
N GLY A 28 -1.93 10.09 -7.92
CA GLY A 28 -2.13 11.40 -8.53
C GLY A 28 -1.42 12.55 -7.83
N PHE A 29 -0.60 12.28 -6.81
CA PHE A 29 0.18 13.28 -6.07
C PHE A 29 1.21 13.96 -6.97
N GLU A 30 1.87 13.17 -7.84
CA GLU A 30 2.78 13.66 -8.87
C GLU A 30 2.37 13.11 -10.23
N LYS A 31 2.26 14.01 -11.22
CA LYS A 31 1.89 13.61 -12.57
C LYS A 31 3.07 12.95 -13.26
N ALA A 32 2.90 11.70 -13.68
CA ALA A 32 3.83 10.98 -14.53
C ALA A 32 3.42 11.04 -16.01
N ASP A 33 4.37 10.79 -16.90
CA ASP A 33 4.08 10.56 -18.33
C ASP A 33 3.51 9.14 -18.51
N ALA A 34 2.31 8.95 -18.01
CA ALA A 34 1.59 7.68 -18.00
C ALA A 34 0.08 7.92 -17.97
N LYS A 35 -0.68 6.92 -18.46
CA LYS A 35 -2.12 6.86 -18.28
C LYS A 35 -2.42 5.91 -17.13
N ILE A 36 -3.01 6.44 -16.06
CA ILE A 36 -3.39 5.68 -14.87
C ILE A 36 -4.90 5.72 -14.72
N LEU A 37 -5.50 4.54 -14.67
CA LEU A 37 -6.95 4.39 -14.54
C LEU A 37 -7.27 3.69 -13.22
N LEU A 38 -8.22 4.26 -12.46
CA LEU A 38 -8.87 3.62 -11.33
C LEU A 38 -10.36 3.48 -11.66
N ASP A 39 -10.86 2.27 -11.73
CA ASP A 39 -12.24 1.96 -12.12
C ASP A 39 -12.67 2.62 -13.44
N GLY A 40 -11.74 2.65 -14.40
CA GLY A 40 -11.95 3.24 -15.73
C GLY A 40 -11.81 4.76 -15.79
N LYS A 41 -11.71 5.46 -14.66
CA LYS A 41 -11.49 6.91 -14.59
C LYS A 41 -10.00 7.22 -14.62
N ASP A 42 -9.61 8.22 -15.41
CA ASP A 42 -8.22 8.69 -15.48
C ASP A 42 -7.88 9.49 -14.22
N VAL A 43 -6.91 9.00 -13.44
CA VAL A 43 -6.51 9.59 -12.15
C VAL A 43 -6.11 11.05 -12.30
N TYR A 44 -5.44 11.42 -13.39
CA TYR A 44 -4.97 12.81 -13.56
C TYR A 44 -6.04 13.75 -14.10
N LYS A 45 -6.96 13.24 -14.95
CA LYS A 45 -8.01 14.08 -15.56
C LYS A 45 -9.22 14.22 -14.66
N SER A 46 -9.49 13.21 -13.85
CA SER A 46 -10.66 13.13 -12.97
C SER A 46 -10.25 13.06 -11.50
N PHE A 47 -9.15 13.75 -11.13
CA PHE A 47 -8.59 13.67 -9.78
C PHE A 47 -9.60 13.97 -8.68
N GLU A 48 -10.41 15.02 -8.86
CA GLU A 48 -11.45 15.41 -7.91
C GLU A 48 -12.50 14.32 -7.67
N ASP A 49 -12.76 13.48 -8.69
CA ASP A 49 -13.73 12.38 -8.62
C ASP A 49 -13.15 11.11 -8.02
N VAL A 50 -11.82 10.90 -8.11
CA VAL A 50 -11.16 9.66 -7.70
C VAL A 50 -10.35 9.78 -6.41
N LYS A 51 -10.03 11.00 -5.96
CA LYS A 51 -9.17 11.22 -4.80
C LYS A 51 -9.66 10.56 -3.51
N TYR A 52 -10.99 10.40 -3.36
CA TYR A 52 -11.60 9.74 -2.20
C TYR A 52 -11.65 8.21 -2.35
N ASP A 53 -11.46 7.70 -3.58
CA ASP A 53 -11.34 6.28 -3.88
C ASP A 53 -9.91 5.77 -3.66
N ILE A 54 -8.98 6.65 -3.27
CA ILE A 54 -7.57 6.35 -3.01
C ILE A 54 -7.26 6.66 -1.55
N GLY A 55 -6.87 5.65 -0.77
CA GLY A 55 -6.32 5.79 0.57
C GLY A 55 -4.82 5.55 0.58
N PHE A 56 -4.07 6.38 1.26
CA PHE A 56 -2.61 6.24 1.40
C PHE A 56 -2.19 6.43 2.85
N VAL A 57 -1.64 5.38 3.44
CA VAL A 57 -1.04 5.40 4.77
C VAL A 57 0.48 5.50 4.62
N PRO A 58 1.08 6.64 4.97
CA PRO A 58 2.53 6.80 4.89
C PRO A 58 3.25 6.04 6.01
N GLN A 59 4.56 5.82 5.85
CA GLN A 59 5.41 5.17 6.84
C GLN A 59 5.36 5.87 8.20
N MET A 60 5.40 7.22 8.20
CA MET A 60 5.28 8.02 9.41
C MET A 60 3.81 8.31 9.73
N ASP A 61 3.35 7.88 10.91
CA ASP A 61 2.00 8.11 11.35
C ASP A 61 1.74 9.62 11.57
N MET A 62 0.75 10.16 10.88
CA MET A 62 0.31 11.56 11.05
C MET A 62 -0.73 11.68 12.17
N ILE A 63 -0.29 11.48 13.41
CA ILE A 63 -1.14 11.32 14.59
C ILE A 63 -1.26 12.64 15.38
N ARG A 64 -2.49 12.95 15.84
CA ARG A 64 -2.78 14.07 16.77
C ARG A 64 -2.83 13.56 18.21
N TYR A 65 -1.70 13.57 18.90
CA TYR A 65 -1.55 13.02 20.24
C TYR A 65 -2.50 13.58 21.32
N ASN A 66 -2.99 14.81 21.13
CA ASN A 66 -3.81 15.54 22.09
C ASN A 66 -5.34 15.44 21.82
N ASP A 67 -5.74 14.73 20.80
CA ASP A 67 -7.15 14.45 20.52
C ASP A 67 -7.51 13.01 20.98
N ASN A 68 -8.79 12.72 21.15
CA ASN A 68 -9.21 11.34 21.35
C ASN A 68 -9.37 10.62 20.01
N VAL A 69 -9.36 9.28 20.07
CA VAL A 69 -9.41 8.41 18.87
C VAL A 69 -10.62 8.72 18.01
N ARG A 70 -11.82 8.76 18.61
CA ARG A 70 -13.06 9.03 17.88
C ARG A 70 -13.02 10.36 17.17
N LYS A 71 -12.57 11.43 17.85
CA LYS A 71 -12.47 12.77 17.27
C LYS A 71 -11.52 12.79 16.08
N THR A 72 -10.37 12.13 16.19
CA THR A 72 -9.37 12.09 15.12
C THR A 72 -9.91 11.41 13.86
N VAL A 73 -10.61 10.27 14.03
CA VAL A 73 -11.25 9.57 12.90
C VAL A 73 -12.43 10.36 12.33
N LEU A 74 -13.20 11.06 13.17
CA LEU A 74 -14.30 11.93 12.71
C LEU A 74 -13.80 13.17 11.94
N ASP A 75 -12.70 13.77 12.38
CA ASP A 75 -12.03 14.86 11.67
C ASP A 75 -11.55 14.38 10.29
N ALA A 76 -10.95 13.18 10.23
CA ALA A 76 -10.54 12.55 8.96
C ALA A 76 -11.75 12.29 8.05
N ALA A 77 -12.85 11.76 8.59
CA ALA A 77 -14.10 11.57 7.85
C ALA A 77 -14.65 12.88 7.29
N SER A 78 -14.58 13.96 8.06
CA SER A 78 -15.05 15.29 7.63
C SER A 78 -14.23 15.88 6.48
N LEU A 79 -12.95 15.49 6.34
CA LEU A 79 -12.06 15.90 5.26
C LEU A 79 -12.17 15.01 4.01
N ARG A 80 -12.52 13.72 4.19
CA ARG A 80 -12.46 12.69 3.15
C ARG A 80 -13.84 12.30 2.59
N LEU A 81 -14.92 12.58 3.30
CA LEU A 81 -16.25 12.26 2.82
C LEU A 81 -16.87 13.47 2.08
N PRO A 82 -17.74 13.22 1.10
CA PRO A 82 -18.49 14.27 0.42
C PRO A 82 -19.27 15.17 1.39
N ILE A 83 -19.34 16.47 1.09
CA ILE A 83 -20.06 17.46 1.91
C ILE A 83 -21.56 17.11 2.06
N SER A 84 -22.12 16.36 1.12
CA SER A 84 -23.51 15.91 1.13
C SER A 84 -23.84 14.89 2.23
N ILE A 85 -22.82 14.27 2.84
CA ILE A 85 -23.01 13.28 3.90
C ILE A 85 -23.35 14.01 5.21
N SER A 86 -24.47 13.66 5.81
CA SER A 86 -24.93 14.25 7.08
C SER A 86 -24.02 13.87 8.24
N ASP A 87 -24.03 14.65 9.31
CA ASP A 87 -23.25 14.35 10.51
C ASP A 87 -23.66 13.02 11.16
N LYS A 88 -24.92 12.62 11.02
CA LYS A 88 -25.40 11.31 11.49
C LYS A 88 -24.71 10.19 10.69
N GLU A 89 -24.74 10.24 9.38
CA GLU A 89 -24.10 9.25 8.50
C GLU A 89 -22.58 9.20 8.71
N LYS A 90 -21.93 10.36 8.90
CA LYS A 90 -20.50 10.41 9.24
C LYS A 90 -20.20 9.66 10.54
N ASN A 91 -21.02 9.85 11.58
CA ASN A 91 -20.86 9.15 12.84
C ASN A 91 -21.08 7.65 12.68
N GLU A 92 -22.04 7.19 11.88
CA GLU A 92 -22.27 5.78 11.57
C GLU A 92 -21.07 5.16 10.84
N ILE A 93 -20.48 5.89 9.88
CA ILE A 93 -19.25 5.46 9.18
C ILE A 93 -18.08 5.35 10.17
N VAL A 94 -17.89 6.36 11.03
CA VAL A 94 -16.83 6.36 12.04
C VAL A 94 -17.00 5.19 13.02
N ASP A 95 -18.23 4.93 13.46
CA ASP A 95 -18.52 3.77 14.32
C ASP A 95 -18.12 2.46 13.66
N GLY A 96 -18.50 2.26 12.39
CA GLY A 96 -18.11 1.08 11.62
C GLY A 96 -16.60 0.93 11.46
N VAL A 97 -15.90 2.02 11.15
CA VAL A 97 -14.44 2.02 11.01
C VAL A 97 -13.73 1.74 12.35
N LEU A 98 -14.22 2.31 13.47
CA LEU A 98 -13.65 2.03 14.78
C LEU A 98 -13.83 0.56 15.20
N ASP A 99 -14.97 -0.04 14.87
CA ASP A 99 -15.21 -1.47 15.08
C ASP A 99 -14.31 -2.33 14.18
N GLU A 100 -14.21 -2.00 12.89
CA GLU A 100 -13.38 -2.71 11.89
C GLU A 100 -11.91 -2.79 12.31
N PHE A 101 -11.36 -1.70 12.84
CA PHE A 101 -9.96 -1.65 13.28
C PHE A 101 -9.77 -1.96 14.77
N GLY A 102 -10.83 -2.41 15.49
CA GLY A 102 -10.76 -2.81 16.89
C GLY A 102 -10.39 -1.64 17.83
N LEU A 103 -10.85 -0.43 17.50
CA LEU A 103 -10.58 0.80 18.25
C LEU A 103 -11.76 1.26 19.10
N LYS A 104 -12.94 0.63 18.96
CA LYS A 104 -14.16 1.02 19.64
C LYS A 104 -14.02 1.07 21.15
N ALA A 105 -13.34 0.08 21.73
CA ALA A 105 -13.13 0.01 23.19
C ALA A 105 -12.23 1.13 23.75
N VAL A 106 -11.51 1.84 22.88
CA VAL A 106 -10.56 2.91 23.24
C VAL A 106 -10.91 4.25 22.59
N GLU A 107 -12.10 4.39 22.01
CA GLU A 107 -12.49 5.56 21.23
C GLU A 107 -12.43 6.89 21.98
N ASP A 108 -12.66 6.87 23.29
CA ASP A 108 -12.59 8.04 24.18
C ASP A 108 -11.17 8.31 24.71
N ASN A 109 -10.23 7.38 24.51
CA ASN A 109 -8.87 7.56 24.97
C ASN A 109 -8.13 8.59 24.11
N MET A 110 -7.24 9.35 24.75
CA MET A 110 -6.30 10.21 24.05
C MET A 110 -5.38 9.35 23.17
N VAL A 111 -5.18 9.74 21.91
CA VAL A 111 -4.30 9.03 20.97
C VAL A 111 -2.88 8.87 21.52
N GLY A 112 -2.39 9.86 22.28
CA GLY A 112 -1.09 9.79 22.94
C GLY A 112 -0.92 8.62 23.91
N LYS A 113 -2.03 8.09 24.47
CA LYS A 113 -2.04 6.99 25.43
C LYS A 113 -2.20 5.61 24.80
N LEU A 114 -2.41 5.54 23.50
CA LEU A 114 -2.54 4.28 22.77
C LEU A 114 -1.22 3.50 22.71
N SER A 115 -1.31 2.17 22.65
CA SER A 115 -0.16 1.32 22.30
C SER A 115 0.30 1.58 20.86
N GLY A 116 1.51 1.16 20.51
CA GLY A 116 2.02 1.30 19.13
C GLY A 116 1.09 0.68 18.10
N GLY A 117 0.60 -0.53 18.33
CA GLY A 117 -0.34 -1.20 17.43
C GLY A 117 -1.71 -0.50 17.33
N GLN A 118 -2.20 0.09 18.42
CA GLN A 118 -3.44 0.89 18.38
C GLN A 118 -3.24 2.18 17.59
N LYS A 119 -2.10 2.87 17.74
CA LYS A 119 -1.74 4.06 16.96
C LYS A 119 -1.66 3.74 15.47
N LYS A 120 -1.02 2.63 15.11
CA LYS A 120 -0.95 2.20 13.71
C LYS A 120 -2.33 1.91 13.14
N ARG A 121 -3.19 1.19 13.86
CA ARG A 121 -4.58 0.95 13.44
C ARG A 121 -5.40 2.23 13.33
N GLU A 122 -5.20 3.20 14.22
CA GLU A 122 -5.86 4.50 14.14
C GLU A 122 -5.42 5.29 12.91
N SER A 123 -4.12 5.33 12.60
CA SER A 123 -3.59 5.95 11.38
C SER A 123 -4.20 5.32 10.12
N ILE A 124 -4.34 3.99 10.10
CA ILE A 124 -4.96 3.26 8.99
C ILE A 124 -6.47 3.57 8.91
N ALA A 125 -7.16 3.59 10.04
CA ALA A 125 -8.59 3.89 10.13
C ALA A 125 -8.94 5.28 9.59
N MET A 126 -8.10 6.29 9.86
CA MET A 126 -8.26 7.65 9.34
C MET A 126 -8.22 7.71 7.79
N GLU A 127 -7.41 6.87 7.17
CA GLU A 127 -7.34 6.77 5.71
C GLU A 127 -8.47 5.92 5.13
N PHE A 128 -8.98 4.97 5.92
CA PHE A 128 -10.01 4.01 5.49
C PHE A 128 -11.44 4.57 5.56
N VAL A 129 -11.69 5.69 6.25
CA VAL A 129 -13.05 6.26 6.41
C VAL A 129 -13.76 6.55 5.07
N SER A 130 -13.04 6.81 3.99
CA SER A 130 -13.62 6.97 2.65
C SER A 130 -13.92 5.64 1.96
N ASN A 131 -13.63 4.51 2.58
CA ASN A 131 -13.81 3.17 2.01
C ASN A 131 -13.14 3.03 0.63
N PRO A 132 -11.83 3.31 0.49
CA PRO A 132 -11.16 3.46 -0.79
C PRO A 132 -11.14 2.18 -1.61
N SER A 133 -11.22 2.29 -2.94
CA SER A 133 -11.07 1.18 -3.89
C SER A 133 -9.61 0.76 -4.07
N LEU A 134 -8.68 1.73 -3.95
CA LEU A 134 -7.25 1.54 -3.94
C LEU A 134 -6.69 1.96 -2.58
N PHE A 135 -6.13 1.01 -1.83
CA PHE A 135 -5.58 1.26 -0.51
C PHE A 135 -4.09 0.93 -0.49
N ILE A 136 -3.26 1.91 -0.22
CA ILE A 136 -1.80 1.81 -0.26
C ILE A 136 -1.26 2.05 1.14
N LEU A 137 -0.39 1.16 1.60
CA LEU A 137 0.21 1.26 2.93
C LEU A 137 1.73 1.10 2.82
N ASP A 138 2.44 2.10 3.32
CA ASP A 138 3.89 2.11 3.35
C ASP A 138 4.36 1.71 4.76
N GLU A 139 4.92 0.52 4.87
CA GLU A 139 5.42 -0.09 6.10
C GLU A 139 4.40 -0.09 7.27
N PRO A 140 3.17 -0.61 7.05
CA PRO A 140 2.15 -0.62 8.09
C PRO A 140 2.51 -1.50 9.29
N ASP A 141 3.43 -2.42 9.14
CA ASP A 141 3.94 -3.34 10.15
C ASP A 141 5.15 -2.81 10.92
N SER A 142 5.66 -1.63 10.55
CA SER A 142 6.83 -1.02 11.21
C SER A 142 6.55 -0.73 12.69
N GLY A 143 7.48 -1.15 13.56
CA GLY A 143 7.37 -0.96 15.01
C GLY A 143 6.38 -1.89 15.73
N LEU A 144 5.77 -2.84 15.02
CA LEU A 144 4.93 -3.89 15.61
C LEU A 144 5.75 -5.15 15.89
N ASP A 145 5.38 -5.89 16.94
CA ASP A 145 5.88 -7.25 17.11
C ASP A 145 5.33 -8.19 16.03
N GLY A 146 5.93 -9.37 15.89
CA GLY A 146 5.60 -10.29 14.80
C GLY A 146 4.16 -10.78 14.80
N VAL A 147 3.49 -10.87 15.96
CA VAL A 147 2.10 -11.30 16.07
C VAL A 147 1.18 -10.20 15.61
N LEU A 148 1.34 -8.99 16.16
CA LEU A 148 0.53 -7.82 15.79
C LEU A 148 0.72 -7.42 14.31
N ALA A 149 1.95 -7.54 13.78
CA ALA A 149 2.22 -7.32 12.36
C ALA A 149 1.45 -8.31 11.48
N ARG A 150 1.46 -9.60 11.86
CA ARG A 150 0.72 -10.65 11.14
C ARG A 150 -0.78 -10.41 11.17
N GLU A 151 -1.35 -10.13 12.34
CA GLU A 151 -2.78 -9.82 12.51
C GLU A 151 -3.22 -8.62 11.64
N LEU A 152 -2.40 -7.56 11.61
CA LEU A 152 -2.66 -6.40 10.75
C LEU A 152 -2.67 -6.78 9.27
N MET A 153 -1.68 -7.55 8.81
CA MET A 153 -1.59 -7.99 7.41
C MET A 153 -2.75 -8.90 7.01
N GLU A 154 -3.18 -9.81 7.91
CA GLU A 154 -4.37 -10.65 7.70
C GLU A 154 -5.64 -9.81 7.61
N HIS A 155 -5.73 -8.73 8.40
CA HIS A 155 -6.84 -7.79 8.30
C HIS A 155 -6.84 -7.08 6.93
N LEU A 156 -5.69 -6.56 6.49
CA LEU A 156 -5.56 -5.92 5.17
C LEU A 156 -5.87 -6.90 4.02
N HIS A 157 -5.49 -8.17 4.18
CA HIS A 157 -5.86 -9.22 3.23
C HIS A 157 -7.38 -9.42 3.17
N ARG A 158 -8.11 -9.46 4.32
CA ARG A 158 -9.58 -9.51 4.32
C ARG A 158 -10.19 -8.31 3.62
N ILE A 159 -9.70 -7.10 3.91
CA ILE A 159 -10.12 -5.86 3.24
C ILE A 159 -9.95 -5.98 1.72
N SER A 160 -8.86 -6.56 1.22
CA SER A 160 -8.69 -6.74 -0.22
C SER A 160 -9.78 -7.65 -0.80
N ARG A 161 -10.18 -8.73 -0.08
CA ARG A 161 -11.22 -9.68 -0.52
C ARG A 161 -12.62 -9.07 -0.63
N GLU A 162 -12.84 -7.90 -0.06
CA GLU A 162 -14.05 -7.10 -0.25
C GLU A 162 -14.11 -6.34 -1.59
N GLY A 163 -13.23 -6.69 -2.52
CA GLY A 163 -13.18 -6.08 -3.85
C GLY A 163 -12.30 -4.84 -3.95
N LYS A 164 -11.39 -4.63 -2.99
CA LYS A 164 -10.41 -3.54 -3.02
C LYS A 164 -9.08 -4.01 -3.60
N ILE A 165 -8.28 -3.06 -4.06
CA ILE A 165 -6.87 -3.28 -4.36
C ILE A 165 -6.07 -2.76 -3.16
N VAL A 166 -5.32 -3.64 -2.50
CA VAL A 166 -4.46 -3.27 -1.36
C VAL A 166 -3.01 -3.42 -1.79
N ILE A 167 -2.25 -2.33 -1.79
CA ILE A 167 -0.81 -2.35 -2.11
C ILE A 167 -0.03 -2.10 -0.82
N VAL A 168 0.89 -2.99 -0.48
CA VAL A 168 1.69 -2.89 0.75
C VAL A 168 3.17 -2.90 0.41
N ILE A 169 3.91 -2.00 1.04
CA ILE A 169 5.37 -2.05 1.15
C ILE A 169 5.70 -2.54 2.56
N THR A 170 6.59 -3.51 2.70
CA THR A 170 7.11 -3.98 3.98
C THR A 170 8.58 -4.34 3.89
N HIS A 171 9.31 -4.18 4.99
CA HIS A 171 10.71 -4.62 5.10
C HIS A 171 10.87 -6.10 5.43
N SER A 172 9.80 -6.79 5.82
CA SER A 172 9.82 -8.21 6.18
C SER A 172 8.81 -9.02 5.37
N PRO A 173 8.86 -8.96 4.02
CA PRO A 173 7.82 -9.53 3.16
C PRO A 173 7.69 -11.05 3.32
N ASP A 174 8.79 -11.76 3.56
CA ASP A 174 8.80 -13.22 3.65
C ASP A 174 8.01 -13.77 4.84
N ARG A 175 7.75 -12.95 5.89
CA ARG A 175 6.95 -13.35 7.05
C ARG A 175 5.45 -13.44 6.77
N VAL A 176 4.98 -12.73 5.76
CA VAL A 176 3.58 -12.54 5.43
C VAL A 176 3.29 -12.78 3.94
N LEU A 177 4.23 -13.40 3.23
CA LEU A 177 4.20 -13.58 1.78
C LEU A 177 2.97 -14.39 1.32
N ASP A 178 2.52 -15.32 2.16
CA ASP A 178 1.34 -16.14 1.94
C ASP A 178 0.01 -15.37 1.88
N LEU A 179 0.01 -14.10 2.31
CA LEU A 179 -1.14 -13.20 2.25
C LEU A 179 -1.21 -12.40 0.96
N PHE A 180 -0.14 -12.38 0.16
CA PHE A 180 -0.09 -11.62 -1.09
C PHE A 180 -0.44 -12.48 -2.29
N ASP A 181 -1.23 -11.90 -3.20
CA ASP A 181 -1.57 -12.52 -4.48
C ASP A 181 -0.53 -12.22 -5.54
N ASP A 182 -0.17 -10.94 -5.67
CA ASP A 182 0.72 -10.43 -6.70
C ASP A 182 1.90 -9.67 -6.08
N VAL A 183 2.96 -9.54 -6.86
CA VAL A 183 4.12 -8.72 -6.51
C VAL A 183 4.48 -7.77 -7.65
N ILE A 184 4.80 -6.54 -7.28
CA ILE A 184 5.44 -5.54 -8.15
C ILE A 184 6.89 -5.43 -7.69
N VAL A 185 7.83 -5.67 -8.60
CA VAL A 185 9.26 -5.54 -8.32
C VAL A 185 9.81 -4.35 -9.10
N LEU A 186 10.33 -3.37 -8.38
CA LEU A 186 10.99 -2.19 -8.95
C LEU A 186 12.50 -2.25 -8.67
N ALA A 187 13.30 -1.82 -9.63
CA ALA A 187 14.75 -1.67 -9.45
C ALA A 187 15.27 -0.42 -10.15
N LYS A 188 16.46 0.02 -9.76
CA LYS A 188 17.22 1.05 -10.48
C LYS A 188 17.95 0.39 -11.66
N ASP A 189 17.81 0.99 -12.85
CA ASP A 189 18.66 0.67 -13.99
C ASP A 189 20.07 1.29 -13.85
N ALA A 190 20.92 1.09 -14.86
CA ALA A 190 22.28 1.65 -14.88
C ALA A 190 22.29 3.18 -14.80
N ASP A 191 21.24 3.84 -15.30
CA ASP A 191 21.07 5.31 -15.25
C ASP A 191 20.44 5.79 -13.93
N ARG A 192 20.33 4.90 -12.94
CA ARG A 192 19.66 5.13 -11.63
C ARG A 192 18.19 5.52 -11.74
N THR A 193 17.53 5.15 -12.84
CA THR A 193 16.09 5.36 -13.02
C THR A 193 15.33 4.14 -12.51
N GLY A 194 14.27 4.38 -11.74
CA GLY A 194 13.37 3.31 -11.27
C GLY A 194 12.62 2.66 -12.44
N ARG A 195 12.71 1.34 -12.56
CA ARG A 195 12.07 0.55 -13.60
C ARG A 195 11.28 -0.60 -13.03
N LEU A 196 10.20 -0.98 -13.74
CA LEU A 196 9.49 -2.21 -13.47
C LEU A 196 10.31 -3.40 -13.96
N VAL A 197 10.66 -4.29 -13.03
CA VAL A 197 11.39 -5.54 -13.33
C VAL A 197 10.43 -6.71 -13.46
N PHE A 198 9.35 -6.71 -12.67
CA PHE A 198 8.36 -7.78 -12.69
C PHE A 198 7.01 -7.30 -12.13
N TYR A 199 5.92 -7.85 -12.65
CA TYR A 199 4.59 -7.82 -12.07
C TYR A 199 3.86 -9.11 -12.44
N GLY A 200 3.31 -9.77 -11.45
CA GLY A 200 2.53 -11.01 -11.59
C GLY A 200 2.32 -11.70 -10.25
N LEU A 201 1.87 -12.94 -10.28
CA LEU A 201 1.67 -13.76 -9.10
C LEU A 201 2.98 -13.93 -8.32
N VAL A 202 2.89 -14.08 -6.99
CA VAL A 202 4.06 -14.33 -6.12
C VAL A 202 4.86 -15.54 -6.59
N GLU A 203 4.20 -16.65 -6.96
CA GLU A 203 4.87 -17.85 -7.44
C GLU A 203 5.54 -17.67 -8.82
N GLU A 204 4.94 -16.86 -9.70
CA GLU A 204 5.58 -16.49 -10.97
C GLU A 204 6.84 -15.64 -10.76
N ALA A 205 6.83 -14.76 -9.73
CA ALA A 205 8.02 -13.99 -9.38
C ALA A 205 9.15 -14.90 -8.88
N LYS A 206 8.86 -15.84 -7.98
CA LYS A 206 9.86 -16.82 -7.51
C LYS A 206 10.49 -17.58 -8.68
N ALA A 207 9.68 -18.05 -9.61
CA ALA A 207 10.16 -18.74 -10.80
C ALA A 207 10.99 -17.83 -11.73
N PHE A 208 10.57 -16.57 -11.94
CA PHE A 208 11.26 -15.61 -12.80
C PHE A 208 12.66 -15.24 -12.30
N PHE A 209 12.77 -15.03 -10.97
CA PHE A 209 14.04 -14.66 -10.32
C PHE A 209 14.87 -15.87 -9.88
N ASP A 210 14.34 -17.09 -9.96
CA ASP A 210 14.95 -18.33 -9.42
C ASP A 210 15.32 -18.16 -7.94
N ARG A 211 14.35 -17.67 -7.14
CA ARG A 211 14.49 -17.42 -5.70
C ARG A 211 13.18 -17.66 -4.99
N ASP A 212 13.23 -18.26 -3.81
CA ASP A 212 12.07 -18.57 -2.98
C ASP A 212 11.66 -17.41 -2.07
N ARG A 213 12.62 -16.52 -1.75
CA ARG A 213 12.43 -15.43 -0.79
C ARG A 213 12.45 -14.07 -1.49
N MET A 214 11.53 -13.18 -1.07
CA MET A 214 11.47 -11.81 -1.58
C MET A 214 12.71 -11.00 -1.22
N GLU A 215 13.29 -11.21 -0.04
CA GLU A 215 14.54 -10.57 0.36
C GLU A 215 15.70 -10.94 -0.59
N GLU A 216 15.75 -12.20 -1.09
CA GLU A 216 16.74 -12.62 -2.07
C GLU A 216 16.48 -12.01 -3.45
N ILE A 217 15.21 -11.87 -3.86
CA ILE A 217 14.84 -11.16 -5.10
C ILE A 217 15.34 -9.73 -5.05
N VAL A 218 15.11 -9.02 -3.94
CA VAL A 218 15.61 -7.64 -3.75
C VAL A 218 17.15 -7.62 -3.83
N LYS A 219 17.84 -8.61 -3.27
CA LYS A 219 19.30 -8.71 -3.38
C LYS A 219 19.77 -8.93 -4.82
N VAL A 220 19.04 -9.71 -5.63
CA VAL A 220 19.37 -9.93 -7.04
C VAL A 220 19.34 -8.62 -7.85
N ILE A 221 18.36 -7.77 -7.61
CA ILE A 221 18.14 -6.53 -8.37
C ILE A 221 18.92 -5.33 -7.84
N ASN A 222 19.33 -5.33 -6.57
CA ASN A 222 20.11 -4.23 -6.00
C ASN A 222 21.49 -4.13 -6.66
N GLN A 223 21.99 -2.88 -6.74
CA GLN A 223 23.34 -2.64 -7.28
C GLN A 223 24.42 -3.26 -6.40
N LYS A 224 25.57 -3.58 -6.99
CA LYS A 224 26.70 -4.24 -6.27
C LYS A 224 27.22 -3.37 -5.13
N GLU A 225 27.23 -2.05 -5.32
CA GLU A 225 27.61 -1.05 -4.31
C GLU A 225 26.67 -1.05 -3.08
N GLU A 226 25.43 -1.52 -3.28
CA GLU A 226 24.39 -1.68 -2.24
C GLU A 226 24.34 -3.11 -1.68
N GLY A 227 25.35 -3.94 -1.98
CA GLY A 227 25.42 -5.34 -1.54
C GLY A 227 24.53 -6.31 -2.33
N GLY A 228 24.05 -5.90 -3.48
CA GLY A 228 23.26 -6.72 -4.41
C GLY A 228 24.10 -7.44 -5.46
N LEU A 229 23.43 -8.15 -6.38
CA LEU A 229 24.05 -8.82 -7.51
C LEU A 229 24.13 -7.95 -8.78
N GLY A 230 23.38 -6.86 -8.85
CA GLY A 230 23.39 -5.90 -9.96
C GLY A 230 22.77 -6.44 -11.24
N MET A 231 21.78 -7.34 -11.16
CA MET A 231 21.15 -7.94 -12.33
C MET A 231 19.90 -7.19 -12.84
N ALA A 232 19.66 -5.98 -12.35
CA ALA A 232 18.45 -5.22 -12.69
C ALA A 232 18.26 -5.04 -14.20
N ASP A 233 19.29 -4.55 -14.92
CA ASP A 233 19.18 -4.24 -16.35
C ASP A 233 18.85 -5.47 -17.20
N GLU A 234 19.52 -6.60 -16.93
CA GLU A 234 19.26 -7.87 -17.60
C GLU A 234 17.82 -8.34 -17.40
N LEU A 235 17.35 -8.26 -16.14
CA LEU A 235 16.01 -8.71 -15.76
C LEU A 235 14.91 -7.77 -16.30
N ILE A 236 15.16 -6.47 -16.38
CA ILE A 236 14.27 -5.50 -17.02
C ILE A 236 14.04 -5.87 -18.50
N VAL A 237 15.13 -6.16 -19.24
CA VAL A 237 15.05 -6.59 -20.65
C VAL A 237 14.29 -7.90 -20.75
N LYS A 238 14.67 -8.92 -19.98
CA LYS A 238 14.03 -10.25 -19.96
C LYS A 238 12.53 -10.14 -19.71
N TYR A 239 12.11 -9.34 -18.72
CA TYR A 239 10.68 -9.14 -18.43
C TYR A 239 9.97 -8.39 -19.56
N GLY A 240 10.63 -7.41 -20.18
CA GLY A 240 10.12 -6.69 -21.34
C GLY A 240 9.79 -7.62 -22.52
N GLU A 241 10.66 -8.58 -22.81
CA GLU A 241 10.44 -9.59 -23.85
C GLU A 241 9.23 -10.48 -23.54
N ILE A 242 9.13 -11.01 -22.32
CA ILE A 242 8.00 -11.84 -21.88
C ILE A 242 6.68 -11.07 -22.02
N ARG A 243 6.65 -9.81 -21.59
CA ARG A 243 5.46 -8.96 -21.65
C ARG A 243 5.03 -8.66 -23.08
N ASN A 244 5.97 -8.46 -23.98
CA ASN A 244 5.68 -8.19 -25.39
C ASN A 244 5.25 -9.46 -26.14
N GLY A 245 5.72 -10.64 -25.74
CA GLY A 245 5.31 -11.92 -26.31
C GLY A 245 3.94 -12.43 -25.82
N ARG A 246 3.38 -11.82 -24.76
CA ARG A 246 2.01 -12.10 -24.26
C ARG A 246 0.91 -11.23 -24.89
N LYS A 247 1.26 -10.36 -25.86
CA LYS A 247 0.31 -9.58 -26.67
C LYS A 247 -0.05 -10.32 -27.94
#